data_fd348fc9946050c8ef56bd4754ee2bdc
#
_entry.id   fd348fc9946050c8ef56bd4754ee2bdc
#
_cell.length_a   1.000
_cell.length_b   1.000
_cell.length_c   1.000
_cell.angle_alpha   90.00
_cell.angle_beta   90.00
_cell.angle_gamma   90.00
#
_symmetry.space_group_name_H-M   'P 1'
#
loop_
_entity.id
_entity.type
_entity.pdbx_description
1 polymer ?
#
loop_
_entity_poly.entity_id
_entity_poly.type
_entity_poly.pdbx_seq_one_letter_code
_entity_poly.pdbx_strand_id
1 'polypeptide(L)'
;MDTGSIHATEDEALLFHSSGRPGKLSIAATKPLTTQRDLSLAYSPGVAFPCLHIQRDPSTAFDYTSKGNFVAVISNGTAVLGLGDLGALAAKPVMEIGRASCRERV
;
A
#
# COMPACT_ATOMS: atom_id res chain seq x y z
N MET A 1 14.03 -10.83 19.48
CA MET A 1 13.39 -9.50 19.57
C MET A 1 12.63 -9.43 20.89
N ASP A 2 12.96 -8.43 21.67
CA ASP A 2 12.29 -8.21 22.94
C ASP A 2 11.07 -7.31 22.75
N THR A 3 9.90 -7.80 23.16
CA THR A 3 8.67 -7.02 23.08
C THR A 3 8.35 -6.29 24.39
N GLY A 4 9.24 -6.36 25.37
CA GLY A 4 9.04 -5.73 26.67
C GLY A 4 7.86 -6.30 27.43
N SER A 5 6.90 -5.46 27.78
CA SER A 5 5.70 -5.89 28.53
C SER A 5 4.62 -6.50 27.65
N ILE A 6 4.77 -6.48 26.35
CA ILE A 6 3.80 -7.02 25.41
C ILE A 6 4.29 -8.37 24.94
N HIS A 7 3.49 -9.39 25.22
CA HIS A 7 3.84 -10.76 24.92
C HIS A 7 2.89 -11.34 23.90
N ALA A 8 3.36 -11.47 22.67
CA ALA A 8 2.65 -12.21 21.64
C ALA A 8 3.32 -13.57 21.46
N THR A 9 2.55 -14.63 21.45
CA THR A 9 3.07 -15.93 21.11
C THR A 9 3.23 -16.07 19.60
N GLU A 10 4.02 -17.03 19.18
CA GLU A 10 4.18 -17.33 17.77
C GLU A 10 2.83 -17.67 17.12
N ASP A 11 2.05 -18.55 17.79
CA ASP A 11 0.74 -18.95 17.26
C ASP A 11 -0.21 -17.78 17.12
N GLU A 12 -0.26 -16.91 18.10
CA GLU A 12 -1.11 -15.70 18.04
C GLU A 12 -0.72 -14.80 16.89
N ALA A 13 0.59 -14.59 16.70
CA ALA A 13 1.08 -13.72 15.63
C ALA A 13 0.80 -14.32 14.25
N LEU A 14 1.01 -15.62 14.10
CA LEU A 14 0.73 -16.28 12.83
C LEU A 14 -0.77 -16.28 12.51
N LEU A 15 -1.60 -16.53 13.52
CA LEU A 15 -3.05 -16.46 13.34
C LEU A 15 -3.52 -15.06 12.99
N PHE A 16 -2.97 -14.04 13.62
CA PHE A 16 -3.29 -12.64 13.32
C PHE A 16 -3.03 -12.31 11.85
N HIS A 17 -1.92 -12.78 11.30
CA HIS A 17 -1.55 -12.48 9.92
C HIS A 17 -2.28 -13.31 8.88
N SER A 18 -2.78 -14.47 9.26
CA SER A 18 -3.40 -15.41 8.30
C SER A 18 -4.92 -15.42 8.34
N SER A 19 -5.54 -15.00 9.44
CA SER A 19 -7.00 -15.07 9.59
C SER A 19 -7.71 -14.11 8.64
N GLY A 20 -8.88 -14.54 8.18
CA GLY A 20 -9.65 -13.78 7.23
C GLY A 20 -8.89 -13.65 5.91
N ARG A 21 -8.67 -12.40 5.47
CA ARG A 21 -7.80 -12.16 4.32
C ARG A 21 -6.34 -12.08 4.80
N PRO A 22 -5.44 -12.86 4.21
CA PRO A 22 -4.04 -12.85 4.64
C PRO A 22 -3.42 -11.45 4.55
N GLY A 23 -2.51 -11.17 5.48
CA GLY A 23 -1.83 -9.88 5.55
C GLY A 23 -2.63 -8.85 6.32
N LYS A 24 -2.22 -7.59 6.21
CA LYS A 24 -2.77 -6.48 7.00
C LYS A 24 -3.25 -5.30 6.16
N LEU A 25 -3.18 -5.42 4.84
CA LEU A 25 -3.54 -4.34 3.93
C LEU A 25 -4.65 -4.74 2.99
N SER A 26 -5.44 -3.76 2.60
CA SER A 26 -6.38 -3.90 1.50
C SER A 26 -6.32 -2.66 0.62
N ILE A 27 -6.86 -2.78 -0.59
CA ILE A 27 -6.96 -1.67 -1.53
C ILE A 27 -8.45 -1.38 -1.72
N ALA A 28 -8.82 -0.12 -1.60
CA ALA A 28 -10.19 0.32 -1.80
C ALA A 28 -10.23 1.47 -2.80
N ALA A 29 -11.23 1.43 -3.69
CA ALA A 29 -11.48 2.55 -4.58
C ALA A 29 -12.09 3.72 -3.79
N THR A 30 -11.74 4.94 -4.17
CA THR A 30 -12.29 6.15 -3.54
C THR A 30 -13.47 6.73 -4.30
N LYS A 31 -13.77 6.17 -5.47
CA LYS A 31 -14.90 6.57 -6.31
C LYS A 31 -15.85 5.41 -6.47
N PRO A 32 -17.12 5.65 -6.82
CA PRO A 32 -18.05 4.55 -7.11
C PRO A 32 -17.58 3.75 -8.33
N LEU A 33 -17.58 2.43 -8.24
CA LEU A 33 -17.21 1.54 -9.34
C LEU A 33 -18.21 0.37 -9.43
N THR A 34 -19.53 0.67 -9.32
CA THR A 34 -20.55 -0.38 -9.24
C THR A 34 -21.44 -0.46 -10.47
N THR A 35 -21.51 0.60 -11.27
CA THR A 35 -22.39 0.65 -12.43
C THR A 35 -21.59 0.72 -13.73
N GLN A 36 -22.26 0.46 -14.86
CA GLN A 36 -21.65 0.62 -16.17
C GLN A 36 -21.25 2.07 -16.43
N ARG A 37 -22.03 3.02 -15.93
CA ARG A 37 -21.67 4.43 -16.04
C ARG A 37 -20.40 4.73 -15.24
N ASP A 38 -20.27 4.20 -14.05
CA ASP A 38 -19.07 4.38 -13.23
C ASP A 38 -17.84 3.87 -13.98
N LEU A 39 -17.93 2.70 -14.59
CA LEU A 39 -16.84 2.13 -15.36
C LEU A 39 -16.49 2.96 -16.59
N SER A 40 -17.51 3.54 -17.24
CA SER A 40 -17.26 4.39 -18.40
C SER A 40 -16.58 5.71 -18.03
N LEU A 41 -16.76 6.19 -16.81
CA LEU A 41 -16.05 7.35 -16.29
C LEU A 41 -14.64 7.01 -15.77
N ALA A 42 -14.53 5.89 -15.04
CA ALA A 42 -13.29 5.50 -14.39
C ALA A 42 -12.31 4.84 -15.36
N TYR A 43 -12.83 4.21 -16.39
CA TYR A 43 -12.01 3.51 -17.38
C TYR A 43 -12.38 3.97 -18.79
N SER A 44 -12.87 3.09 -19.64
CA SER A 44 -13.11 3.43 -21.05
C SER A 44 -14.56 3.85 -21.28
N PRO A 45 -14.79 4.96 -21.97
CA PRO A 45 -13.87 5.88 -22.64
C PRO A 45 -13.42 7.08 -21.80
N GLY A 46 -14.01 7.31 -20.64
CA GLY A 46 -13.81 8.53 -19.85
C GLY A 46 -12.37 8.77 -19.41
N VAL A 47 -11.61 7.70 -19.16
CA VAL A 47 -10.22 7.80 -18.69
C VAL A 47 -9.29 8.51 -19.70
N ALA A 48 -9.68 8.57 -20.97
CA ALA A 48 -8.90 9.27 -21.97
C ALA A 48 -8.76 10.76 -21.67
N PHE A 49 -9.76 11.37 -21.05
CA PHE A 49 -9.74 12.82 -20.80
C PHE A 49 -8.69 13.22 -19.77
N PRO A 50 -8.64 12.64 -18.57
CA PRO A 50 -7.55 12.95 -17.66
C PRO A 50 -6.17 12.60 -18.22
N CYS A 51 -6.05 11.52 -18.99
CA CYS A 51 -4.77 11.19 -19.64
C CYS A 51 -4.30 12.33 -20.54
N LEU A 52 -5.18 12.86 -21.37
CA LEU A 52 -4.83 13.95 -22.28
C LEU A 52 -4.54 15.26 -21.52
N HIS A 53 -5.25 15.53 -20.45
CA HIS A 53 -4.98 16.70 -19.61
C HIS A 53 -3.60 16.61 -18.98
N ILE A 54 -3.23 15.45 -18.44
CA ILE A 54 -1.91 15.26 -17.83
C ILE A 54 -0.81 15.36 -18.89
N GLN A 55 -1.04 14.84 -20.07
CA GLN A 55 -0.06 14.94 -21.16
C GLN A 55 0.25 16.38 -21.50
N ARG A 56 -0.78 17.24 -21.54
CA ARG A 56 -0.62 18.67 -21.84
C ARG A 56 -0.03 19.47 -20.68
N ASP A 57 -0.39 19.11 -19.45
CA ASP A 57 0.09 19.76 -18.24
C ASP A 57 0.34 18.70 -17.16
N PRO A 58 1.60 18.23 -17.04
CA PRO A 58 1.94 17.17 -16.08
C PRO A 58 1.58 17.49 -14.63
N SER A 59 1.46 18.75 -14.24
CA SER A 59 1.07 19.12 -12.87
C SER A 59 -0.33 18.62 -12.52
N THR A 60 -1.20 18.42 -13.51
CA THR A 60 -2.56 17.93 -13.28
C THR A 60 -2.62 16.47 -12.88
N ALA A 61 -1.49 15.75 -12.92
CA ALA A 61 -1.44 14.39 -12.35
C ALA A 61 -1.83 14.39 -10.87
N PHE A 62 -1.55 15.47 -10.14
CA PHE A 62 -1.95 15.59 -8.74
C PHE A 62 -3.46 15.80 -8.57
N ASP A 63 -4.14 16.29 -9.61
CA ASP A 63 -5.59 16.48 -9.57
C ASP A 63 -6.35 15.22 -9.98
N TYR A 64 -5.81 14.47 -10.93
CA TYR A 64 -6.54 13.38 -11.59
C TYR A 64 -6.02 11.99 -11.25
N THR A 65 -4.99 11.87 -10.43
CA THR A 65 -4.47 10.58 -9.98
C THR A 65 -4.18 10.59 -8.49
N SER A 66 -3.91 9.41 -7.95
CA SER A 66 -3.51 9.26 -6.55
C SER A 66 -2.04 9.60 -6.29
N LYS A 67 -1.34 10.19 -7.26
CA LYS A 67 0.10 10.44 -7.16
C LYS A 67 0.49 11.19 -5.89
N GLY A 68 -0.32 12.15 -5.46
CA GLY A 68 -0.06 12.94 -4.26
C GLY A 68 -0.43 12.25 -2.95
N ASN A 69 -1.10 11.10 -3.00
CA ASN A 69 -1.66 10.42 -1.83
C ASN A 69 -0.93 9.13 -1.47
N PHE A 70 0.03 8.70 -2.27
CA PHE A 70 0.76 7.47 -2.02
C PHE A 70 2.18 7.73 -1.54
N VAL A 71 2.60 6.93 -0.57
CA VAL A 71 3.98 6.85 -0.13
C VAL A 71 4.43 5.40 -0.32
N ALA A 72 5.51 5.21 -1.04
CA ALA A 72 6.08 3.88 -1.24
C ALA A 72 7.09 3.56 -0.14
N VAL A 73 7.01 2.36 0.42
CA VAL A 73 8.02 1.82 1.31
C VAL A 73 8.71 0.71 0.55
N ILE A 74 10.00 0.88 0.31
CA ILE A 74 10.79 -0.01 -0.54
C ILE A 74 11.92 -0.62 0.29
N SER A 75 12.04 -1.94 0.24
CA SER A 75 13.09 -2.66 0.95
C SER A 75 13.47 -3.94 0.21
N ASN A 76 14.74 -4.29 0.27
CA ASN A 76 15.20 -5.59 -0.20
C ASN A 76 15.31 -6.62 0.94
N GLY A 77 14.94 -6.23 2.16
CA GLY A 77 14.91 -7.14 3.31
C GLY A 77 16.29 -7.51 3.87
N THR A 78 17.29 -6.68 3.66
CA THR A 78 18.64 -6.98 4.11
C THR A 78 18.86 -6.73 5.61
N ALA A 79 17.94 -6.01 6.26
CA ALA A 79 18.01 -5.76 7.70
C ALA A 79 16.60 -5.66 8.27
N VAL A 80 16.08 -6.76 8.80
CA VAL A 80 14.70 -6.89 9.23
C VAL A 80 14.65 -7.01 10.75
N LEU A 81 14.38 -5.91 11.45
CA LEU A 81 14.08 -5.84 12.89
C LEU A 81 14.97 -6.72 13.80
N GLY A 82 16.26 -6.69 13.61
CA GLY A 82 17.16 -7.51 14.41
C GLY A 82 17.24 -8.97 13.97
N LEU A 83 16.50 -9.36 12.94
CA LEU A 83 16.55 -10.71 12.37
C LEU A 83 17.60 -10.82 11.26
N GLY A 84 18.16 -9.70 10.84
CA GLY A 84 19.19 -9.66 9.82
C GLY A 84 18.63 -9.71 8.41
N ASP A 85 19.39 -10.29 7.51
CA ASP A 85 19.05 -10.37 6.09
C ASP A 85 18.13 -11.56 5.83
N LEU A 86 16.84 -11.29 5.67
CA LEU A 86 15.84 -12.30 5.38
C LEU A 86 15.40 -12.30 3.92
N GLY A 87 15.79 -11.28 3.16
CA GLY A 87 15.35 -11.11 1.78
C GLY A 87 14.02 -10.36 1.66
N ALA A 88 13.71 -9.97 0.45
CA ALA A 88 12.57 -9.09 0.18
C ALA A 88 11.22 -9.73 0.53
N LEU A 89 11.04 -11.01 0.21
CA LEU A 89 9.77 -11.68 0.44
C LEU A 89 9.46 -11.82 1.93
N ALA A 90 10.43 -12.28 2.71
CA ALA A 90 10.23 -12.49 4.15
C ALA A 90 10.10 -11.17 4.92
N ALA A 91 10.57 -10.07 4.37
CA ALA A 91 10.42 -8.75 4.99
C ALA A 91 9.02 -8.16 4.81
N LYS A 92 8.20 -8.72 3.94
CA LYS A 92 6.90 -8.14 3.59
C LYS A 92 5.97 -7.91 4.77
N PRO A 93 5.85 -8.79 5.77
CA PRO A 93 4.98 -8.52 6.92
C PRO A 93 5.34 -7.23 7.66
N VAL A 94 6.62 -6.88 7.74
CA VAL A 94 7.07 -5.64 8.35
C VAL A 94 6.73 -4.46 7.44
N MET A 95 6.93 -4.60 6.15
CA MET A 95 6.75 -3.52 5.19
C MET A 95 5.28 -3.11 5.03
N GLU A 96 4.35 -4.00 5.29
CA GLU A 96 2.93 -3.66 5.19
C GLU A 96 2.53 -2.52 6.13
N ILE A 97 3.13 -2.41 7.29
CA ILE A 97 2.82 -1.37 8.28
C ILE A 97 3.94 -0.35 8.42
N GLY A 98 5.16 -0.70 8.05
CA GLY A 98 6.34 0.16 8.17
C GLY A 98 6.18 1.52 7.51
N ARG A 99 5.32 1.63 6.53
CA ARG A 99 4.97 2.88 5.86
C ARG A 99 4.53 3.98 6.83
N ALA A 100 3.87 3.64 7.94
CA ALA A 100 3.41 4.64 8.90
C ALA A 100 4.57 5.41 9.52
N SER A 101 5.69 4.75 9.81
CA SER A 101 6.86 5.40 10.36
C SER A 101 7.67 6.16 9.29
N CYS A 102 7.54 5.80 8.03
CA CYS A 102 8.23 6.44 6.93
C CYS A 102 7.54 7.70 6.45
N ARG A 103 6.23 7.80 6.63
CA ARG A 103 5.41 8.89 6.09
C ARG A 103 5.86 10.27 6.54
N GLU A 104 6.35 10.40 7.74
CA GLU A 104 6.80 11.68 8.29
C GLU A 104 8.15 12.12 7.74
N ARG A 105 8.86 11.24 7.05
CA ARG A 105 10.20 11.49 6.54
C ARG A 105 10.22 11.87 5.06
N VAL A 106 9.08 11.79 4.44
CA VAL A 106 8.94 12.02 2.99
C VAL A 106 8.49 13.47 2.62
#